data_e66cdd34a11b5c001283ed65bf71dc0c
#
_entry.id   e66cdd34a11b5c001283ed65bf71dc0c
#
_cell.length_a   1.000
_cell.length_b   1.000
_cell.length_c   1.000
_cell.angle_alpha   90.00
_cell.angle_beta   90.00
_cell.angle_gamma   90.00
#
_symmetry.space_group_name_H-M   'P 1'
#
loop_
_entity.id
_entity.type
_entity.pdbx_description
1 polymer ?
#
loop_
_entity_poly.entity_id
_entity_poly.type
_entity_poly.pdbx_seq_one_letter_code
_entity_poly.pdbx_strand_id
1 'polypeptide(L)'
;MPDIELKKIQPNRLNPRLEFSKARLDELADSIKQVGILEPIVVRPKGDDTYEVVVGERRYRAAHQAGLDKVPTIIQNYTDDEVMELNLIENIQRDDLSAVEKGKICKSLLDKFPQRYPSKALLAKRLGLDSSAIASWLQTLGMPNEVQRLIAPETQRRTVPKGKVDYDTAVRIGRQIKEPKRFVEVIEHIAENRIPRRIATQVTKHVVKEPQKPVGQIFREVVDEAPIYLPFSKVHADSILREIKVQTSRKTKDPRLQKGVTVRAQVTHFADLEITDVYRKRLGDFDAEDAKREGGYTLEEFKEVWTSLHGEWDSSELVYVIRFRLAGLAGQLSTTLSSE
;
A
#
# COMPACT_ATOMS: atom_id res chain seq x y z
N MET A 1 3.92 32.39 -24.68
CA MET A 1 4.61 31.10 -24.81
C MET A 1 4.74 30.84 -26.29
N PRO A 2 5.92 30.55 -26.82
CA PRO A 2 6.09 30.24 -28.24
C PRO A 2 5.59 28.82 -28.53
N ASP A 3 4.99 28.67 -29.72
CA ASP A 3 4.72 27.37 -30.30
C ASP A 3 5.91 26.93 -31.12
N ILE A 4 6.48 25.78 -30.80
CA ILE A 4 7.59 25.16 -31.52
C ILE A 4 7.10 24.04 -32.38
N GLU A 5 7.62 23.93 -33.62
CA GLU A 5 7.37 22.79 -34.49
C GLU A 5 7.86 21.49 -33.82
N LEU A 6 6.97 20.49 -33.73
CA LEU A 6 7.24 19.24 -33.04
C LEU A 6 8.46 18.48 -33.58
N LYS A 7 8.72 18.62 -34.90
CA LYS A 7 9.91 18.06 -35.56
C LYS A 7 11.25 18.63 -35.10
N LYS A 8 11.24 19.83 -34.47
CA LYS A 8 12.42 20.49 -33.92
C LYS A 8 12.70 20.09 -32.48
N ILE A 9 11.78 19.33 -31.85
CA ILE A 9 11.89 18.88 -30.47
C ILE A 9 12.33 17.42 -30.45
N GLN A 10 13.34 17.11 -29.64
CA GLN A 10 13.85 15.75 -29.42
C GLN A 10 13.43 15.22 -28.04
N PRO A 11 13.24 13.90 -27.87
CA PRO A 11 12.94 13.32 -26.58
C PRO A 11 14.13 13.48 -25.63
N ASN A 12 13.82 13.46 -24.33
CA ASN A 12 14.83 13.55 -23.27
C ASN A 12 15.68 12.28 -23.20
N ARG A 13 16.97 12.37 -23.56
CA ARG A 13 17.91 11.24 -23.49
C ARG A 13 18.33 10.85 -22.07
N LEU A 14 18.18 11.78 -21.12
CA LEU A 14 18.51 11.57 -19.70
C LEU A 14 17.31 11.08 -18.88
N ASN A 15 16.16 10.86 -19.51
CA ASN A 15 14.97 10.38 -18.81
C ASN A 15 15.13 8.88 -18.46
N PRO A 16 15.16 8.48 -17.19
CA PRO A 16 15.27 7.08 -16.78
C PRO A 16 14.03 6.24 -17.13
N ARG A 17 12.92 6.89 -17.50
CA ARG A 17 11.68 6.22 -17.87
C ARG A 17 11.66 5.83 -19.33
N LEU A 18 11.91 4.56 -19.62
CA LEU A 18 11.87 4.02 -20.98
C LEU A 18 10.48 3.49 -21.39
N GLU A 19 9.64 3.11 -20.43
CA GLU A 19 8.34 2.49 -20.68
C GLU A 19 7.18 3.38 -20.25
N PHE A 20 6.23 3.55 -21.16
CA PHE A 20 4.95 4.23 -20.93
C PHE A 20 3.81 3.24 -21.22
N SER A 21 2.81 3.19 -20.36
CA SER A 21 1.60 2.42 -20.62
C SER A 21 0.96 2.92 -21.93
N LYS A 22 0.86 2.02 -22.92
CA LYS A 22 0.29 2.35 -24.22
C LYS A 22 -1.13 2.91 -24.07
N ALA A 23 -1.99 2.24 -23.31
CA ALA A 23 -3.37 2.68 -23.08
C ALA A 23 -3.46 4.11 -22.54
N ARG A 24 -2.66 4.44 -21.51
CA ARG A 24 -2.63 5.78 -20.93
C ARG A 24 -2.02 6.85 -21.85
N LEU A 25 -1.19 6.45 -22.81
CA LEU A 25 -0.65 7.36 -23.82
C LEU A 25 -1.71 7.60 -24.92
N ASP A 26 -2.45 6.57 -25.31
CA ASP A 26 -3.55 6.65 -26.28
C ASP A 26 -4.66 7.59 -25.76
N GLU A 27 -5.10 7.41 -24.50
CA GLU A 27 -6.07 8.31 -23.84
C GLU A 27 -5.61 9.77 -23.83
N LEU A 28 -4.33 10.01 -23.54
CA LEU A 28 -3.77 11.37 -23.55
C LEU A 28 -3.69 11.95 -24.95
N ALA A 29 -3.35 11.13 -25.97
CA ALA A 29 -3.32 11.56 -27.36
C ALA A 29 -4.72 11.94 -27.87
N ASP A 30 -5.74 11.19 -27.51
CA ASP A 30 -7.12 11.49 -27.88
C ASP A 30 -7.63 12.77 -27.18
N SER A 31 -7.28 12.97 -25.92
CA SER A 31 -7.56 14.24 -25.22
C SER A 31 -6.86 15.42 -25.91
N ILE A 32 -5.58 15.28 -26.26
CA ILE A 32 -4.81 16.32 -26.95
C ILE A 32 -5.40 16.66 -28.34
N LYS A 33 -5.94 15.68 -29.07
CA LYS A 33 -6.66 15.92 -30.34
C LYS A 33 -7.89 16.82 -30.16
N GLN A 34 -8.59 16.68 -29.01
CA GLN A 34 -9.84 17.39 -28.76
C GLN A 34 -9.61 18.81 -28.21
N VAL A 35 -8.71 18.97 -27.24
CA VAL A 35 -8.56 20.22 -26.49
C VAL A 35 -7.17 20.85 -26.61
N GLY A 36 -6.25 20.23 -27.34
CA GLY A 36 -4.85 20.67 -27.42
C GLY A 36 -4.05 20.38 -26.16
N ILE A 37 -2.83 20.92 -26.12
CA ILE A 37 -1.95 20.82 -24.94
C ILE A 37 -2.23 21.99 -24.01
N LEU A 38 -2.87 21.71 -22.87
CA LEU A 38 -3.23 22.74 -21.87
C LEU A 38 -2.02 23.20 -21.06
N GLU A 39 -1.10 22.29 -20.71
CA GLU A 39 0.14 22.59 -20.01
C GLU A 39 1.32 22.53 -20.99
N PRO A 40 2.13 23.61 -21.16
CA PRO A 40 3.22 23.64 -22.09
C PRO A 40 4.30 22.60 -21.78
N ILE A 41 5.04 22.18 -22.81
CA ILE A 41 6.20 21.30 -22.69
C ILE A 41 7.41 22.19 -22.36
N VAL A 42 8.18 21.87 -21.33
CA VAL A 42 9.43 22.58 -21.02
C VAL A 42 10.54 21.96 -21.84
N VAL A 43 11.25 22.81 -22.61
CA VAL A 43 12.34 22.41 -23.49
C VAL A 43 13.59 23.23 -23.25
N ARG A 44 14.75 22.68 -23.59
CA ARG A 44 16.03 23.41 -23.63
C ARG A 44 16.60 23.45 -25.04
N PRO A 45 17.31 24.52 -25.43
CA PRO A 45 18.02 24.56 -26.69
C PRO A 45 19.15 23.55 -26.76
N LYS A 46 19.33 22.90 -27.94
CA LYS A 46 20.45 21.97 -28.20
C LYS A 46 21.39 22.46 -29.31
N GLY A 47 21.10 23.64 -29.88
CA GLY A 47 21.78 24.20 -31.05
C GLY A 47 20.99 23.96 -32.33
N ASP A 48 21.33 24.73 -33.40
CA ASP A 48 20.75 24.61 -34.74
C ASP A 48 19.21 24.62 -34.77
N ASP A 49 18.60 25.51 -33.98
CA ASP A 49 17.15 25.69 -33.86
C ASP A 49 16.43 24.36 -33.44
N THR A 50 17.13 23.51 -32.70
CA THR A 50 16.59 22.26 -32.13
C THR A 50 16.49 22.33 -30.61
N TYR A 51 15.57 21.58 -30.07
CA TYR A 51 15.23 21.59 -28.66
C TYR A 51 15.16 20.16 -28.10
N GLU A 52 15.42 19.98 -26.82
CA GLU A 52 15.26 18.73 -26.09
C GLU A 52 14.23 18.91 -24.98
N VAL A 53 13.33 17.94 -24.84
CA VAL A 53 12.33 17.94 -23.76
C VAL A 53 13.04 17.87 -22.40
N VAL A 54 12.64 18.74 -21.47
CA VAL A 54 13.09 18.70 -20.07
C VAL A 54 11.96 18.18 -19.18
N VAL A 55 10.75 18.73 -19.33
CA VAL A 55 9.54 18.29 -18.59
C VAL A 55 8.39 18.13 -19.57
N GLY A 56 7.62 17.04 -19.43
CA GLY A 56 6.45 16.79 -20.26
C GLY A 56 6.65 15.76 -21.38
N GLU A 57 7.56 14.80 -21.21
CA GLU A 57 7.84 13.72 -22.17
C GLU A 57 6.57 12.97 -22.62
N ARG A 58 5.61 12.73 -21.72
CA ARG A 58 4.32 12.09 -22.07
C ARG A 58 3.50 12.97 -23.02
N ARG A 59 3.44 14.28 -22.76
CA ARG A 59 2.73 15.24 -23.61
C ARG A 59 3.38 15.33 -24.98
N TYR A 60 4.71 15.37 -25.03
CA TYR A 60 5.47 15.33 -26.27
C TYR A 60 5.15 14.09 -27.11
N ARG A 61 5.19 12.89 -26.53
CA ARG A 61 4.86 11.65 -27.24
C ARG A 61 3.41 11.56 -27.67
N ALA A 62 2.49 11.99 -26.80
CA ALA A 62 1.08 12.04 -27.12
C ALA A 62 0.76 13.07 -28.23
N ALA A 63 1.48 14.20 -28.28
CA ALA A 63 1.38 15.19 -29.36
C ALA A 63 1.81 14.59 -30.71
N HIS A 64 2.90 13.82 -30.75
CA HIS A 64 3.30 13.07 -31.94
C HIS A 64 2.23 12.11 -32.40
N GLN A 65 1.66 11.34 -31.48
CA GLN A 65 0.60 10.37 -31.77
C GLN A 65 -0.71 11.06 -32.18
N ALA A 66 -0.98 12.26 -31.65
CA ALA A 66 -2.13 13.08 -32.02
C ALA A 66 -1.96 13.75 -33.40
N GLY A 67 -0.74 13.76 -33.97
CA GLY A 67 -0.43 14.39 -35.25
C GLY A 67 -0.36 15.90 -35.23
N LEU A 68 0.04 16.49 -34.10
CA LEU A 68 0.22 17.96 -34.00
C LEU A 68 1.50 18.40 -34.72
N ASP A 69 1.41 19.52 -35.46
CA ASP A 69 2.58 20.12 -36.11
C ASP A 69 3.39 20.98 -35.13
N LYS A 70 2.72 21.64 -34.17
CA LYS A 70 3.32 22.59 -33.22
C LYS A 70 2.76 22.32 -31.82
N VAL A 71 3.54 22.63 -30.82
CA VAL A 71 3.18 22.48 -29.41
C VAL A 71 3.58 23.73 -28.60
N PRO A 72 2.77 24.12 -27.59
CA PRO A 72 3.12 25.24 -26.72
C PRO A 72 4.31 24.84 -25.84
N THR A 73 5.32 25.74 -25.77
CA THR A 73 6.57 25.42 -25.06
C THR A 73 7.01 26.55 -24.14
N ILE A 74 7.75 26.15 -23.11
CA ILE A 74 8.57 27.04 -22.28
C ILE A 74 10.02 26.71 -22.58
N ILE A 75 10.76 27.67 -23.12
CA ILE A 75 12.19 27.51 -23.43
C ILE A 75 12.99 28.02 -22.24
N GLN A 76 13.82 27.14 -21.67
CA GLN A 76 14.76 27.49 -20.61
C GLN A 76 16.11 26.82 -20.85
N ASN A 77 17.17 27.51 -20.46
CA ASN A 77 18.51 26.95 -20.52
C ASN A 77 18.77 26.09 -19.29
N TYR A 78 18.83 24.80 -19.50
CA TYR A 78 19.18 23.81 -18.47
C TYR A 78 20.47 23.09 -18.84
N THR A 79 21.36 22.91 -17.88
CA THR A 79 22.51 22.02 -17.99
C THR A 79 22.02 20.54 -17.91
N ASP A 80 22.88 19.61 -18.31
CA ASP A 80 22.55 18.17 -18.20
C ASP A 80 22.29 17.75 -16.76
N ASP A 81 23.01 18.31 -15.80
CA ASP A 81 22.81 18.07 -14.36
C ASP A 81 21.45 18.57 -13.87
N GLU A 82 21.02 19.74 -14.31
CA GLU A 82 19.71 20.29 -13.95
C GLU A 82 18.55 19.47 -14.56
N VAL A 83 18.70 19.02 -15.80
CA VAL A 83 17.74 18.11 -16.43
C VAL A 83 17.66 16.77 -15.68
N MET A 84 18.82 16.20 -15.32
CA MET A 84 18.87 14.97 -14.54
C MET A 84 18.20 15.13 -13.17
N GLU A 85 18.48 16.23 -12.46
CA GLU A 85 17.87 16.55 -11.18
C GLU A 85 16.34 16.67 -11.29
N LEU A 86 15.83 17.42 -12.26
CA LEU A 86 14.39 17.60 -12.51
C LEU A 86 13.71 16.25 -12.81
N ASN A 87 14.34 15.40 -13.62
CA ASN A 87 13.82 14.07 -13.91
C ASN A 87 13.75 13.19 -12.65
N LEU A 88 14.74 13.24 -11.75
CA LEU A 88 14.73 12.52 -10.50
C LEU A 88 13.63 13.05 -9.56
N ILE A 89 13.43 14.37 -9.50
CA ILE A 89 12.39 15.00 -8.68
C ILE A 89 10.99 14.64 -9.21
N GLU A 90 10.76 14.70 -10.52
CA GLU A 90 9.49 14.28 -11.11
C GLU A 90 9.18 12.82 -10.78
N ASN A 91 10.17 11.94 -10.95
CA ASN A 91 9.99 10.52 -10.70
C ASN A 91 9.68 10.19 -9.23
N ILE A 92 10.28 10.88 -8.25
CA ILE A 92 10.01 10.59 -6.82
C ILE A 92 8.58 10.93 -6.40
N GLN A 93 7.92 11.85 -7.11
CA GLN A 93 6.54 12.25 -6.85
C GLN A 93 5.51 11.22 -7.38
N ARG A 94 5.96 10.20 -8.11
CA ARG A 94 5.07 9.17 -8.63
C ARG A 94 4.58 8.24 -7.51
N ASP A 95 3.30 7.98 -7.52
CA ASP A 95 2.63 7.10 -6.53
C ASP A 95 2.86 5.62 -6.80
N ASP A 96 3.18 5.23 -8.04
CA ASP A 96 3.34 3.84 -8.45
C ASP A 96 4.71 3.23 -8.10
N LEU A 97 5.66 4.04 -7.60
CA LEU A 97 6.98 3.57 -7.19
C LEU A 97 6.95 2.89 -5.82
N SER A 98 7.73 1.83 -5.71
CA SER A 98 8.03 1.20 -4.42
C SER A 98 8.99 2.06 -3.58
N ALA A 99 9.02 1.81 -2.27
CA ALA A 99 9.97 2.46 -1.37
C ALA A 99 11.44 2.22 -1.78
N VAL A 100 11.74 1.08 -2.41
CA VAL A 100 13.08 0.76 -2.93
C VAL A 100 13.45 1.67 -4.11
N GLU A 101 12.53 1.87 -5.05
CA GLU A 101 12.75 2.77 -6.20
C GLU A 101 12.89 4.22 -5.76
N LYS A 102 12.02 4.69 -4.86
CA LYS A 102 12.14 6.01 -4.24
C LYS A 102 13.46 6.18 -3.49
N GLY A 103 13.91 5.13 -2.78
CA GLY A 103 15.21 5.09 -2.13
C GLY A 103 16.37 5.26 -3.10
N LYS A 104 16.34 4.58 -4.27
CA LYS A 104 17.35 4.74 -5.32
C LYS A 104 17.40 6.17 -5.86
N ILE A 105 16.23 6.80 -6.07
CA ILE A 105 16.15 8.20 -6.52
C ILE A 105 16.73 9.14 -5.46
N CYS A 106 16.33 9.00 -4.18
CA CYS A 106 16.89 9.78 -3.09
C CYS A 106 18.40 9.63 -2.97
N LYS A 107 18.92 8.41 -3.09
CA LYS A 107 20.34 8.14 -3.09
C LYS A 107 21.04 8.84 -4.25
N SER A 108 20.48 8.76 -5.45
CA SER A 108 21.04 9.43 -6.63
C SER A 108 21.09 10.96 -6.47
N LEU A 109 20.06 11.58 -5.87
CA LEU A 109 20.04 13.01 -5.59
C LEU A 109 21.13 13.41 -4.58
N LEU A 110 21.29 12.66 -3.50
CA LEU A 110 22.30 12.92 -2.48
C LEU A 110 23.73 12.72 -3.00
N ASP A 111 23.95 11.67 -3.81
CA ASP A 111 25.29 11.32 -4.31
C ASP A 111 25.75 12.24 -5.47
N LYS A 112 24.83 12.62 -6.38
CA LYS A 112 25.16 13.40 -7.57
C LYS A 112 25.13 14.91 -7.34
N PHE A 113 24.30 15.37 -6.41
CA PHE A 113 24.11 16.80 -6.13
C PHE A 113 24.39 17.15 -4.65
N PRO A 114 25.58 16.79 -4.09
CA PRO A 114 25.87 16.99 -2.66
C PRO A 114 25.88 18.45 -2.25
N GLN A 115 26.18 19.39 -3.17
CA GLN A 115 26.12 20.83 -2.90
C GLN A 115 24.66 21.33 -2.73
N ARG A 116 23.72 20.74 -3.47
CA ARG A 116 22.29 21.07 -3.38
C ARG A 116 21.59 20.31 -2.28
N TYR A 117 22.01 19.05 -2.03
CA TYR A 117 21.42 18.14 -1.06
C TYR A 117 22.50 17.56 -0.10
N PRO A 118 23.08 18.41 0.76
CA PRO A 118 24.15 17.98 1.67
C PRO A 118 23.64 17.03 2.78
N SER A 119 22.32 16.92 2.97
CA SER A 119 21.72 16.06 3.98
C SER A 119 20.33 15.56 3.57
N LYS A 120 19.94 14.42 4.15
CA LYS A 120 18.58 13.86 4.00
C LYS A 120 17.50 14.84 4.46
N ALA A 121 17.76 15.61 5.50
CA ALA A 121 16.82 16.60 6.03
C ALA A 121 16.56 17.73 5.04
N LEU A 122 17.63 18.24 4.38
CA LEU A 122 17.48 19.29 3.37
C LEU A 122 16.81 18.76 2.11
N LEU A 123 17.13 17.53 1.69
CA LEU A 123 16.43 16.84 0.60
C LEU A 123 14.94 16.74 0.89
N ALA A 124 14.57 16.24 2.08
CA ALA A 124 13.18 16.15 2.51
C ALA A 124 12.45 17.49 2.45
N LYS A 125 13.07 18.54 3.03
CA LYS A 125 12.51 19.89 3.02
C LYS A 125 12.27 20.41 1.61
N ARG A 126 13.22 20.22 0.68
CA ARG A 126 13.08 20.69 -0.71
C ARG A 126 12.04 19.93 -1.52
N LEU A 127 11.87 18.64 -1.24
CA LEU A 127 10.87 17.80 -1.90
C LEU A 127 9.47 17.89 -1.27
N GLY A 128 9.32 18.60 -0.13
CA GLY A 128 8.07 18.64 0.63
C GLY A 128 7.71 17.29 1.26
N LEU A 129 8.72 16.46 1.59
CA LEU A 129 8.55 15.11 2.11
C LEU A 129 8.99 15.02 3.58
N ASP A 130 8.49 14.00 4.27
CA ASP A 130 8.96 13.69 5.63
C ASP A 130 10.39 13.10 5.60
N SER A 131 11.25 13.63 6.44
CA SER A 131 12.63 13.15 6.61
C SER A 131 12.70 11.68 7.05
N SER A 132 11.74 11.21 7.84
CA SER A 132 11.65 9.81 8.27
C SER A 132 11.28 8.87 7.11
N ALA A 133 10.46 9.33 6.17
CA ALA A 133 10.12 8.57 4.97
C ALA A 133 11.37 8.35 4.10
N ILE A 134 12.13 9.43 3.80
CA ILE A 134 13.39 9.33 3.04
C ILE A 134 14.39 8.40 3.76
N ALA A 135 14.53 8.53 5.07
CA ALA A 135 15.41 7.65 5.83
C ALA A 135 15.00 6.16 5.72
N SER A 136 13.69 5.89 5.77
CA SER A 136 13.16 4.53 5.63
C SER A 136 13.36 3.99 4.20
N TRP A 137 13.11 4.80 3.17
CA TRP A 137 13.36 4.40 1.78
C TRP A 137 14.83 4.08 1.53
N LEU A 138 15.75 4.90 2.04
CA LEU A 138 17.19 4.63 1.93
C LEU A 138 17.61 3.36 2.69
N GLN A 139 16.97 3.03 3.81
CA GLN A 139 17.22 1.79 4.53
C GLN A 139 16.86 0.54 3.72
N THR A 140 15.84 0.63 2.86
CA THR A 140 15.46 -0.51 2.01
C THR A 140 16.59 -0.94 1.05
N LEU A 141 17.46 -0.02 0.66
CA LEU A 141 18.58 -0.30 -0.24
C LEU A 141 19.66 -1.18 0.40
N GLY A 142 19.76 -1.18 1.72
CA GLY A 142 20.69 -2.05 2.48
C GLY A 142 20.12 -3.43 2.80
N MET A 143 18.89 -3.73 2.38
CA MET A 143 18.27 -5.04 2.60
C MET A 143 18.71 -6.06 1.53
N PRO A 144 18.65 -7.37 1.82
CA PRO A 144 18.84 -8.41 0.81
C PRO A 144 17.91 -8.19 -0.41
N ASN A 145 18.38 -8.54 -1.60
CA ASN A 145 17.62 -8.34 -2.84
C ASN A 145 16.28 -9.09 -2.83
N GLU A 146 16.24 -10.25 -2.19
CA GLU A 146 15.02 -11.06 -1.97
C GLU A 146 13.96 -10.24 -1.24
N VAL A 147 14.35 -9.58 -0.15
CA VAL A 147 13.45 -8.72 0.63
C VAL A 147 13.00 -7.50 -0.18
N GLN A 148 13.94 -6.85 -0.90
CA GLN A 148 13.60 -5.69 -1.73
C GLN A 148 12.51 -6.01 -2.77
N ARG A 149 12.55 -7.21 -3.37
CA ARG A 149 11.55 -7.67 -4.35
C ARG A 149 10.18 -7.92 -3.73
N LEU A 150 10.10 -8.21 -2.43
CA LEU A 150 8.85 -8.45 -1.72
C LEU A 150 8.17 -7.16 -1.22
N ILE A 151 8.86 -6.01 -1.25
CA ILE A 151 8.28 -4.72 -0.84
C ILE A 151 7.22 -4.30 -1.86
N ALA A 152 6.01 -4.03 -1.36
CA ALA A 152 4.90 -3.56 -2.16
C ALA A 152 5.09 -2.09 -2.61
N PRO A 153 4.53 -1.67 -3.77
CA PRO A 153 4.38 -0.27 -4.12
C PRO A 153 3.61 0.51 -3.05
N GLU A 154 3.88 1.81 -2.91
CA GLU A 154 3.22 2.62 -1.89
C GLU A 154 1.70 2.74 -2.09
N THR A 155 1.22 2.74 -3.33
CA THR A 155 -0.22 2.70 -3.66
C THR A 155 -0.95 1.50 -3.03
N GLN A 156 -0.22 0.41 -2.76
CA GLN A 156 -0.75 -0.82 -2.18
C GLN A 156 -0.49 -0.93 -0.67
N ARG A 157 -0.04 0.15 -0.01
CA ARG A 157 0.32 0.12 1.42
C ARG A 157 -0.85 -0.24 2.34
N ARG A 158 -2.08 0.15 1.98
CA ARG A 158 -3.29 -0.16 2.78
C ARG A 158 -3.78 -1.58 2.58
N THR A 159 -3.60 -2.14 1.38
CA THR A 159 -4.02 -3.49 0.97
C THR A 159 -2.85 -4.20 0.31
N VAL A 160 -1.89 -4.62 1.13
CA VAL A 160 -0.70 -5.32 0.64
C VAL A 160 -1.09 -6.65 -0.01
N PRO A 161 -0.71 -6.91 -1.29
CA PRO A 161 -1.02 -8.16 -1.97
C PRO A 161 -0.37 -9.37 -1.29
N LYS A 162 -0.92 -10.57 -1.55
CA LYS A 162 -0.24 -11.82 -1.17
C LYS A 162 1.14 -11.90 -1.83
N GLY A 163 2.14 -12.37 -1.11
CA GLY A 163 3.52 -12.41 -1.58
C GLY A 163 4.26 -11.08 -1.49
N LYS A 164 3.66 -10.07 -0.84
CA LYS A 164 4.27 -8.76 -0.62
C LYS A 164 4.23 -8.36 0.85
N VAL A 165 5.07 -7.39 1.21
CA VAL A 165 5.15 -6.77 2.55
C VAL A 165 5.23 -5.26 2.41
N ASP A 166 4.64 -4.52 3.35
CA ASP A 166 4.85 -3.08 3.41
C ASP A 166 6.27 -2.73 3.88
N TYR A 167 6.83 -1.64 3.36
CA TYR A 167 8.21 -1.27 3.63
C TYR A 167 8.48 -0.93 5.10
N ASP A 168 7.51 -0.37 5.83
CA ASP A 168 7.66 -0.07 7.26
C ASP A 168 7.84 -1.34 8.08
N THR A 169 7.10 -2.39 7.75
CA THR A 169 7.25 -3.71 8.38
C THR A 169 8.63 -4.28 8.08
N ALA A 170 9.08 -4.26 6.81
CA ALA A 170 10.41 -4.75 6.43
C ALA A 170 11.53 -3.96 7.13
N VAL A 171 11.46 -2.63 7.15
CA VAL A 171 12.43 -1.76 7.84
C VAL A 171 12.48 -2.05 9.33
N ARG A 172 11.35 -2.19 9.99
CA ARG A 172 11.28 -2.44 11.43
C ARG A 172 11.87 -3.80 11.81
N ILE A 173 11.59 -4.84 11.02
CA ILE A 173 12.12 -6.18 11.24
C ILE A 173 13.63 -6.22 10.98
N GLY A 174 14.12 -5.62 9.90
CA GLY A 174 15.53 -5.53 9.57
C GLY A 174 16.38 -4.74 10.59
N ARG A 175 15.74 -3.84 11.36
CA ARG A 175 16.42 -3.20 12.51
C ARG A 175 16.70 -4.17 13.65
N GLN A 176 15.90 -5.21 13.81
CA GLN A 176 15.98 -6.17 14.92
C GLN A 176 16.73 -7.45 14.51
N ILE A 177 16.47 -8.00 13.32
CA ILE A 177 17.12 -9.22 12.82
C ILE A 177 18.29 -8.82 11.94
N LYS A 178 19.52 -9.08 12.41
CA LYS A 178 20.77 -8.69 11.73
C LYS A 178 21.30 -9.78 10.80
N GLU A 179 20.94 -11.02 11.04
CA GLU A 179 21.33 -12.14 10.20
C GLU A 179 20.52 -12.11 8.88
N PRO A 180 21.17 -11.95 7.70
CA PRO A 180 20.46 -11.76 6.44
C PRO A 180 19.53 -12.93 6.08
N LYS A 181 19.99 -14.18 6.28
CA LYS A 181 19.18 -15.37 5.97
C LYS A 181 17.90 -15.43 6.79
N ARG A 182 18.00 -15.25 8.10
CA ARG A 182 16.82 -15.24 8.99
C ARG A 182 15.88 -14.06 8.69
N PHE A 183 16.45 -12.92 8.32
CA PHE A 183 15.64 -11.76 7.94
C PHE A 183 14.82 -12.05 6.67
N VAL A 184 15.45 -12.63 5.63
CA VAL A 184 14.75 -13.07 4.40
C VAL A 184 13.63 -14.05 4.74
N GLU A 185 13.94 -15.11 5.50
CA GLU A 185 12.98 -16.15 5.89
C GLU A 185 11.75 -15.58 6.63
N VAL A 186 11.98 -14.66 7.56
CA VAL A 186 10.89 -13.99 8.29
C VAL A 186 10.02 -13.16 7.36
N ILE A 187 10.61 -12.39 6.44
CA ILE A 187 9.85 -11.56 5.50
C ILE A 187 9.07 -12.42 4.49
N GLU A 188 9.64 -13.50 4.00
CA GLU A 188 8.95 -14.45 3.11
C GLU A 188 7.71 -15.05 3.78
N HIS A 189 7.86 -15.57 4.99
CA HIS A 189 6.72 -16.10 5.74
C HIS A 189 5.62 -15.04 5.99
N ILE A 190 6.00 -13.79 6.29
CA ILE A 190 5.03 -12.70 6.47
C ILE A 190 4.30 -12.41 5.16
N ALA A 191 5.02 -12.33 4.05
CA ALA A 191 4.47 -12.01 2.72
C ALA A 191 3.54 -13.12 2.22
N GLU A 192 3.95 -14.38 2.29
CA GLU A 192 3.18 -15.53 1.82
C GLU A 192 1.88 -15.72 2.60
N ASN A 193 1.93 -15.58 3.92
CA ASN A 193 0.81 -15.85 4.81
C ASN A 193 0.01 -14.60 5.18
N ARG A 194 0.33 -13.42 4.61
CA ARG A 194 -0.31 -12.14 4.93
C ARG A 194 -0.39 -11.86 6.44
N ILE A 195 0.70 -12.13 7.14
CA ILE A 195 0.75 -12.01 8.60
C ILE A 195 0.51 -10.56 9.03
N PRO A 196 -0.47 -10.30 9.91
CA PRO A 196 -0.74 -8.97 10.41
C PRO A 196 0.47 -8.38 11.14
N ARG A 197 0.67 -7.04 11.02
CA ARG A 197 1.79 -6.30 11.61
C ARG A 197 2.03 -6.62 13.09
N ARG A 198 0.95 -6.82 13.87
CA ARG A 198 1.04 -7.17 15.28
C ARG A 198 1.70 -8.53 15.49
N ILE A 199 1.26 -9.55 14.77
CA ILE A 199 1.81 -10.92 14.84
C ILE A 199 3.24 -10.92 14.31
N ALA A 200 3.51 -10.23 13.19
CA ALA A 200 4.86 -10.05 12.67
C ALA A 200 5.82 -9.45 13.72
N THR A 201 5.33 -8.53 14.58
CA THR A 201 6.13 -7.97 15.67
C THR A 201 6.42 -9.03 16.76
N GLN A 202 5.45 -9.86 17.10
CA GLN A 202 5.64 -10.95 18.09
C GLN A 202 6.63 -12.00 17.56
N VAL A 203 6.42 -12.47 16.33
CA VAL A 203 7.34 -13.39 15.65
C VAL A 203 8.77 -12.83 15.67
N THR A 204 8.95 -11.57 15.29
CA THR A 204 10.28 -10.92 15.28
C THR A 204 10.95 -10.98 16.65
N LYS A 205 10.20 -10.70 17.74
CA LYS A 205 10.73 -10.79 19.10
C LYS A 205 11.19 -12.21 19.47
N HIS A 206 10.40 -13.23 19.10
CA HIS A 206 10.76 -14.63 19.34
C HIS A 206 11.96 -15.06 18.50
N VAL A 207 12.03 -14.67 17.23
CA VAL A 207 13.17 -14.95 16.34
C VAL A 207 14.47 -14.35 16.88
N VAL A 208 14.43 -13.17 17.47
CA VAL A 208 15.60 -12.53 18.11
C VAL A 208 15.96 -13.24 19.42
N LYS A 209 14.96 -13.63 20.23
CA LYS A 209 15.17 -14.29 21.53
C LYS A 209 15.69 -15.73 21.39
N GLU A 210 15.27 -16.44 20.34
CA GLU A 210 15.55 -17.84 20.10
C GLU A 210 16.32 -18.05 18.77
N PRO A 211 17.61 -17.60 18.69
CA PRO A 211 18.34 -17.57 17.43
C PRO A 211 18.63 -18.97 16.83
N GLN A 212 18.59 -20.01 17.63
CA GLN A 212 18.85 -21.39 17.18
C GLN A 212 17.57 -22.10 16.70
N LYS A 213 16.39 -21.56 17.01
CA LYS A 213 15.13 -22.19 16.64
C LYS A 213 14.77 -21.87 15.19
N PRO A 214 14.32 -22.84 14.37
CA PRO A 214 13.89 -22.61 13.01
C PRO A 214 12.76 -21.56 12.94
N VAL A 215 12.89 -20.62 12.00
CA VAL A 215 11.91 -19.52 11.82
C VAL A 215 10.51 -20.06 11.58
N GLY A 216 10.36 -21.07 10.72
CA GLY A 216 9.06 -21.69 10.45
C GLY A 216 8.41 -22.36 11.67
N GLN A 217 9.20 -22.83 12.65
CA GLN A 217 8.66 -23.36 13.91
C GLN A 217 8.15 -22.21 14.80
N ILE A 218 8.92 -21.13 14.92
CA ILE A 218 8.52 -19.93 15.68
C ILE A 218 7.22 -19.33 15.09
N PHE A 219 7.10 -19.30 13.76
CA PHE A 219 5.87 -18.83 13.12
C PHE A 219 4.66 -19.67 13.52
N ARG A 220 4.77 -21.00 13.45
CA ARG A 220 3.67 -21.88 13.83
C ARG A 220 3.23 -21.63 15.27
N GLU A 221 4.16 -21.65 16.22
CA GLU A 221 3.86 -21.43 17.63
C GLU A 221 3.21 -20.06 17.89
N VAL A 222 3.82 -18.97 17.38
CA VAL A 222 3.30 -17.62 17.62
C VAL A 222 1.99 -17.36 16.89
N VAL A 223 1.80 -17.90 15.68
CA VAL A 223 0.57 -17.70 14.90
C VAL A 223 -0.56 -18.55 15.46
N ASP A 224 -0.30 -19.78 15.86
CA ASP A 224 -1.32 -20.69 16.42
C ASP A 224 -1.77 -20.22 17.81
N GLU A 225 -0.86 -19.70 18.64
CA GLU A 225 -1.16 -19.16 19.96
C GLU A 225 -1.74 -17.73 19.91
N ALA A 226 -1.56 -17.01 18.79
CA ALA A 226 -2.02 -15.63 18.69
C ALA A 226 -3.55 -15.55 18.75
N PRO A 227 -4.11 -14.70 19.62
CA PRO A 227 -5.55 -14.50 19.65
C PRO A 227 -6.09 -14.05 18.30
N ILE A 228 -7.18 -14.64 17.87
CA ILE A 228 -7.90 -14.20 16.68
C ILE A 228 -8.68 -12.93 17.03
N TYR A 229 -8.58 -11.92 16.17
CA TYR A 229 -9.28 -10.66 16.35
C TYR A 229 -10.34 -10.49 15.26
N LEU A 230 -11.55 -10.13 15.67
CA LEU A 230 -12.59 -9.62 14.78
C LEU A 230 -12.65 -8.09 14.95
N PRO A 231 -12.25 -7.31 13.92
CA PRO A 231 -12.33 -5.87 13.97
C PRO A 231 -13.79 -5.40 13.86
N PHE A 232 -14.17 -4.47 14.73
CA PHE A 232 -15.44 -3.78 14.69
C PHE A 232 -15.23 -2.26 14.77
N SER A 233 -16.20 -1.47 14.32
CA SER A 233 -16.22 -0.03 14.59
C SER A 233 -16.68 0.24 16.02
N LYS A 234 -16.37 1.43 16.56
CA LYS A 234 -16.84 1.84 17.89
C LYS A 234 -18.36 1.77 18.03
N VAL A 235 -19.08 2.09 16.96
CA VAL A 235 -20.56 2.06 16.92
C VAL A 235 -21.12 0.66 17.18
N HIS A 236 -20.40 -0.38 16.79
CA HIS A 236 -20.85 -1.76 16.98
C HIS A 236 -20.56 -2.33 18.38
N ALA A 237 -19.70 -1.69 19.18
CA ALA A 237 -19.33 -2.22 20.48
C ALA A 237 -20.56 -2.35 21.41
N ASP A 238 -21.36 -1.31 21.51
CA ASP A 238 -22.59 -1.29 22.32
C ASP A 238 -23.62 -2.33 21.83
N SER A 239 -23.83 -2.43 20.51
CA SER A 239 -24.73 -3.41 19.90
C SER A 239 -24.28 -4.86 20.15
N ILE A 240 -22.97 -5.12 20.21
CA ILE A 240 -22.42 -6.44 20.55
C ILE A 240 -22.63 -6.74 22.04
N LEU A 241 -22.33 -5.79 22.91
CA LEU A 241 -22.50 -5.95 24.37
C LEU A 241 -23.98 -6.14 24.77
N ARG A 242 -24.91 -5.60 23.98
CA ARG A 242 -26.36 -5.82 24.15
C ARG A 242 -26.90 -7.01 23.38
N GLU A 243 -26.04 -7.80 22.74
CA GLU A 243 -26.39 -8.97 21.92
C GLU A 243 -27.35 -8.66 20.75
N ILE A 244 -27.42 -7.40 20.30
CA ILE A 244 -28.17 -6.98 19.12
C ILE A 244 -27.41 -7.40 17.86
N LYS A 245 -26.09 -7.15 17.83
CA LYS A 245 -25.19 -7.61 16.76
C LYS A 245 -24.58 -8.95 17.13
N VAL A 246 -25.03 -10.00 16.49
CA VAL A 246 -24.60 -11.39 16.70
C VAL A 246 -24.01 -12.03 15.45
N GLN A 247 -23.84 -11.25 14.40
CA GLN A 247 -23.30 -11.66 13.12
C GLN A 247 -22.41 -10.57 12.52
N THR A 248 -21.44 -10.94 11.72
CA THR A 248 -20.67 -10.02 10.87
C THR A 248 -20.30 -10.68 9.56
N SER A 249 -20.48 -9.95 8.47
CA SER A 249 -20.14 -10.41 7.12
C SER A 249 -18.82 -9.82 6.65
N ARG A 250 -17.99 -10.62 5.99
CA ARG A 250 -16.62 -10.26 5.58
C ARG A 250 -16.28 -10.82 4.20
N LYS A 251 -15.57 -10.05 3.38
CA LYS A 251 -14.99 -10.54 2.12
C LYS A 251 -13.88 -11.57 2.35
N THR A 252 -13.16 -11.46 3.48
CA THR A 252 -12.08 -12.38 3.88
C THR A 252 -12.19 -12.74 5.36
N LYS A 253 -11.60 -13.88 5.77
CA LYS A 253 -11.54 -14.29 7.18
C LYS A 253 -10.15 -14.85 7.53
N ASP A 254 -9.82 -14.86 8.84
CA ASP A 254 -8.70 -15.64 9.37
C ASP A 254 -8.97 -17.14 9.12
N PRO A 255 -8.03 -17.90 8.56
CA PRO A 255 -8.21 -19.34 8.32
C PRO A 255 -8.59 -20.16 9.57
N ARG A 256 -8.11 -19.75 10.75
CA ARG A 256 -8.40 -20.39 12.04
C ARG A 256 -9.82 -20.14 12.56
N LEU A 257 -10.55 -19.21 11.93
CA LEU A 257 -11.89 -18.85 12.36
C LEU A 257 -12.89 -19.96 12.00
N GLN A 258 -13.34 -20.66 13.01
CA GLN A 258 -14.30 -21.77 12.91
C GLN A 258 -15.20 -21.83 14.16
N LYS A 259 -16.26 -22.64 14.08
CA LYS A 259 -17.18 -22.84 15.21
C LYS A 259 -16.44 -23.32 16.46
N GLY A 260 -16.78 -22.77 17.62
CA GLY A 260 -16.21 -23.08 18.92
C GLY A 260 -14.96 -22.29 19.27
N VAL A 261 -14.39 -21.51 18.35
CA VAL A 261 -13.23 -20.67 18.62
C VAL A 261 -13.65 -19.38 19.33
N THR A 262 -12.91 -19.01 20.37
CA THR A 262 -13.07 -17.71 21.02
C THR A 262 -12.19 -16.68 20.34
N VAL A 263 -12.76 -15.53 20.02
CA VAL A 263 -12.08 -14.40 19.36
C VAL A 263 -12.23 -13.13 20.16
N ARG A 264 -11.27 -12.22 20.01
CA ARG A 264 -11.31 -10.91 20.65
C ARG A 264 -11.96 -9.90 19.76
N ALA A 265 -13.05 -9.29 20.23
CA ALA A 265 -13.68 -8.18 19.53
C ALA A 265 -12.79 -6.93 19.65
N GLN A 266 -12.39 -6.38 18.51
CA GLN A 266 -11.42 -5.30 18.47
C GLN A 266 -12.02 -3.98 17.95
N VAL A 267 -12.26 -3.01 18.86
CA VAL A 267 -11.81 -1.62 18.71
C VAL A 267 -10.61 -1.41 19.63
N THR A 268 -10.72 -1.83 20.88
CA THR A 268 -9.66 -1.84 21.93
C THR A 268 -9.75 -3.11 22.78
N HIS A 269 -10.13 -4.25 22.22
CA HIS A 269 -10.48 -5.49 22.91
C HIS A 269 -11.47 -5.22 24.06
N PHE A 270 -12.73 -5.01 23.72
CA PHE A 270 -13.78 -4.73 24.69
C PHE A 270 -14.53 -6.01 25.14
N ALA A 271 -14.48 -7.07 24.36
CA ALA A 271 -15.16 -8.33 24.63
C ALA A 271 -14.46 -9.52 23.97
N ASP A 272 -14.70 -10.71 24.52
CA ASP A 272 -14.40 -11.99 23.89
C ASP A 272 -15.72 -12.57 23.33
N LEU A 273 -15.65 -13.10 22.11
CA LEU A 273 -16.78 -13.65 21.38
C LEU A 273 -16.52 -15.12 21.05
N GLU A 274 -17.46 -15.98 21.36
CA GLU A 274 -17.44 -17.37 20.89
C GLU A 274 -18.08 -17.46 19.52
N ILE A 275 -17.39 -18.04 18.56
CA ILE A 275 -17.89 -18.24 17.20
C ILE A 275 -18.88 -19.41 17.21
N THR A 276 -20.14 -19.14 16.89
CA THR A 276 -21.21 -20.14 16.85
C THR A 276 -21.35 -20.79 15.48
N ASP A 277 -21.03 -20.02 14.41
CA ASP A 277 -21.08 -20.53 13.04
C ASP A 277 -20.22 -19.72 12.09
N VAL A 278 -19.70 -20.37 11.00
CA VAL A 278 -18.96 -19.69 9.92
C VAL A 278 -19.31 -20.38 8.60
N TYR A 279 -19.95 -19.64 7.70
CA TYR A 279 -20.34 -20.17 6.38
C TYR A 279 -20.19 -19.09 5.30
N ARG A 280 -20.41 -19.48 4.04
CA ARG A 280 -20.42 -18.54 2.90
C ARG A 280 -21.84 -18.35 2.43
N LYS A 281 -22.19 -17.09 2.10
CA LYS A 281 -23.52 -16.69 1.59
C LYS A 281 -23.33 -15.63 0.51
N ARG A 282 -24.15 -15.65 -0.54
CA ARG A 282 -24.16 -14.56 -1.52
C ARG A 282 -24.87 -13.35 -0.93
N LEU A 283 -24.41 -12.15 -1.24
CA LEU A 283 -25.06 -10.92 -0.77
C LEU A 283 -26.51 -10.82 -1.25
N GLY A 284 -26.82 -11.29 -2.46
CA GLY A 284 -28.17 -11.34 -2.99
C GLY A 284 -29.15 -12.25 -2.22
N ASP A 285 -28.61 -13.22 -1.47
CA ASP A 285 -29.42 -14.16 -0.66
C ASP A 285 -29.66 -13.67 0.77
N PHE A 286 -29.14 -12.47 1.14
CA PHE A 286 -29.39 -11.91 2.47
C PHE A 286 -30.84 -11.48 2.62
N ASP A 287 -31.42 -11.82 3.74
CA ASP A 287 -32.79 -11.48 4.12
C ASP A 287 -32.86 -10.47 5.30
N ALA A 288 -34.08 -10.12 5.72
CA ALA A 288 -34.29 -9.19 6.83
C ALA A 288 -33.73 -9.71 8.16
N GLU A 289 -33.67 -11.03 8.34
CA GLU A 289 -33.14 -11.65 9.56
C GLU A 289 -31.60 -11.57 9.59
N ASP A 290 -30.93 -11.74 8.45
CA ASP A 290 -29.48 -11.52 8.35
C ASP A 290 -29.13 -10.06 8.66
N ALA A 291 -29.84 -9.10 8.07
CA ALA A 291 -29.63 -7.68 8.31
C ALA A 291 -29.84 -7.30 9.79
N LYS A 292 -30.87 -7.86 10.42
CA LYS A 292 -31.11 -7.69 11.84
C LYS A 292 -29.96 -8.20 12.71
N ARG A 293 -29.40 -9.37 12.39
CA ARG A 293 -28.23 -9.95 13.10
C ARG A 293 -26.94 -9.17 12.89
N GLU A 294 -26.80 -8.44 11.80
CA GLU A 294 -25.64 -7.57 11.49
C GLU A 294 -25.55 -6.31 12.37
N GLY A 295 -26.63 -5.98 13.10
CA GLY A 295 -26.66 -4.84 14.03
C GLY A 295 -28.01 -4.17 14.18
N GLY A 296 -29.09 -4.89 13.93
CA GLY A 296 -30.44 -4.39 14.06
C GLY A 296 -30.95 -3.62 12.83
N TYR A 297 -30.29 -3.80 11.69
CA TYR A 297 -30.62 -3.12 10.43
C TYR A 297 -31.85 -3.73 9.73
N THR A 298 -32.57 -2.91 8.95
CA THR A 298 -33.36 -3.39 7.82
C THR A 298 -32.43 -3.86 6.71
N LEU A 299 -32.95 -4.60 5.72
CA LEU A 299 -32.14 -5.06 4.59
C LEU A 299 -31.59 -3.88 3.75
N GLU A 300 -32.40 -2.84 3.56
CA GLU A 300 -32.01 -1.62 2.85
C GLU A 300 -30.88 -0.88 3.58
N GLU A 301 -31.04 -0.65 4.88
CA GLU A 301 -29.98 -0.02 5.70
C GLU A 301 -28.69 -0.84 5.68
N PHE A 302 -28.77 -2.17 5.72
CA PHE A 302 -27.58 -3.03 5.63
C PHE A 302 -26.89 -2.90 4.26
N LYS A 303 -27.65 -2.82 3.16
CA LYS A 303 -27.09 -2.57 1.82
C LYS A 303 -26.38 -1.23 1.73
N GLU A 304 -26.94 -0.17 2.32
CA GLU A 304 -26.30 1.14 2.38
C GLU A 304 -25.00 1.10 3.19
N VAL A 305 -24.99 0.48 4.36
CA VAL A 305 -23.81 0.30 5.20
C VAL A 305 -22.74 -0.51 4.47
N TRP A 306 -23.14 -1.61 3.80
CA TRP A 306 -22.22 -2.42 2.99
C TRP A 306 -21.59 -1.61 1.86
N THR A 307 -22.40 -0.88 1.09
CA THR A 307 -21.94 -0.03 -0.01
C THR A 307 -20.99 1.06 0.47
N SER A 308 -21.30 1.68 1.60
CA SER A 308 -20.41 2.68 2.21
C SER A 308 -19.03 2.12 2.59
N LEU A 309 -18.97 0.85 3.01
CA LEU A 309 -17.72 0.20 3.44
C LEU A 309 -16.92 -0.43 2.29
N HIS A 310 -17.61 -0.91 1.25
CA HIS A 310 -17.04 -1.75 0.20
C HIS A 310 -17.15 -1.18 -1.21
N GLY A 311 -17.83 -0.04 -1.39
CA GLY A 311 -17.96 0.70 -2.65
C GLY A 311 -19.22 0.36 -3.43
N GLU A 312 -19.65 -0.90 -3.44
CA GLU A 312 -20.84 -1.35 -4.19
C GLU A 312 -21.52 -2.55 -3.52
N TRP A 313 -22.77 -2.78 -3.86
CA TRP A 313 -23.53 -3.99 -3.52
C TRP A 313 -23.61 -4.91 -4.74
N ASP A 314 -22.74 -5.90 -4.80
CA ASP A 314 -22.82 -6.96 -5.82
C ASP A 314 -23.59 -8.16 -5.25
N SER A 315 -24.81 -8.39 -5.74
CA SER A 315 -25.65 -9.51 -5.31
C SER A 315 -25.05 -10.88 -5.57
N SER A 316 -24.11 -11.00 -6.52
CA SER A 316 -23.41 -12.24 -6.83
C SER A 316 -22.20 -12.50 -5.94
N GLU A 317 -21.74 -11.48 -5.19
CA GLU A 317 -20.56 -11.58 -4.34
C GLU A 317 -20.76 -12.57 -3.20
N LEU A 318 -19.79 -13.48 -3.03
CA LEU A 318 -19.81 -14.52 -2.00
C LEU A 318 -18.98 -14.08 -0.79
N VAL A 319 -19.63 -13.87 0.34
CA VAL A 319 -19.01 -13.39 1.58
C VAL A 319 -19.00 -14.47 2.67
N TYR A 320 -18.10 -14.31 3.65
CA TYR A 320 -18.12 -15.11 4.88
C TYR A 320 -19.08 -14.49 5.88
N VAL A 321 -20.06 -15.25 6.33
CA VAL A 321 -20.96 -14.91 7.43
C VAL A 321 -20.41 -15.57 8.69
N ILE A 322 -20.14 -14.77 9.71
CA ILE A 322 -19.54 -15.17 10.97
C ILE A 322 -20.55 -14.87 12.07
N ARG A 323 -21.15 -15.89 12.65
CA ARG A 323 -22.06 -15.76 13.81
C ARG A 323 -21.30 -15.96 15.11
N PHE A 324 -21.66 -15.22 16.10
CA PHE A 324 -21.00 -15.24 17.40
C PHE A 324 -21.98 -14.96 18.55
N ARG A 325 -21.58 -15.32 19.76
CA ARG A 325 -22.22 -14.89 21.00
C ARG A 325 -21.18 -14.24 21.91
N LEU A 326 -21.63 -13.40 22.83
CA LEU A 326 -20.76 -12.81 23.83
C LEU A 326 -20.28 -13.91 24.78
N ALA A 327 -18.96 -14.08 24.92
CA ALA A 327 -18.34 -15.06 25.81
C ALA A 327 -17.87 -14.42 27.12
N GLY A 328 -17.50 -13.13 27.09
CA GLY A 328 -17.08 -12.41 28.29
C GLY A 328 -16.64 -10.96 27.97
N LEU A 329 -16.53 -10.17 29.01
CA LEU A 329 -15.98 -8.82 28.91
C LEU A 329 -14.46 -8.86 28.98
N ALA A 330 -13.76 -7.93 28.32
CA ALA A 330 -12.32 -7.84 28.38
C ALA A 330 -11.82 -7.71 29.82
N GLY A 331 -10.90 -8.60 30.20
CA GLY A 331 -10.32 -8.62 31.55
C GLY A 331 -10.96 -9.59 32.56
N GLN A 332 -12.06 -10.26 32.24
CA GLN A 332 -12.70 -11.22 33.15
C GLN A 332 -12.20 -12.66 33.03
N LEU A 333 -11.60 -13.03 31.90
CA LEU A 333 -11.12 -14.42 31.65
C LEU A 333 -9.73 -14.74 32.22
N SER A 334 -9.01 -13.77 32.82
CA SER A 334 -7.68 -14.03 33.41
C SER A 334 -7.73 -14.63 34.83
N THR A 335 -8.92 -14.83 35.42
CA THR A 335 -9.05 -15.30 36.82
C THR A 335 -9.48 -16.79 36.94
N THR A 336 -9.80 -17.48 35.86
CA THR A 336 -10.33 -18.86 35.91
C THR A 336 -9.34 -19.95 35.50
N LEU A 337 -8.08 -19.61 35.14
CA LEU A 337 -7.04 -20.60 34.77
C LEU A 337 -5.92 -20.77 35.82
N SER A 338 -6.14 -20.34 37.06
CA SER A 338 -5.17 -20.53 38.16
C SER A 338 -5.75 -21.27 39.36
N SER A 339 -6.77 -22.08 39.15
CA SER A 339 -7.26 -23.03 40.15
C SER A 339 -7.80 -24.31 39.48
N GLU A 340 -6.85 -25.17 39.07
CA GLU A 340 -6.97 -26.62 39.06
C GLU A 340 -5.56 -27.22 38.92
#